data_3d17530041acb2497b54727d5f315197
#
_entry.id   3d17530041acb2497b54727d5f315197
#
_cell.length_a   1.000
_cell.length_b   1.000
_cell.length_c   1.000
_cell.angle_alpha   90.00
_cell.angle_beta   90.00
_cell.angle_gamma   90.00
#
_symmetry.space_group_name_H-M   'P 1'
#
loop_
_entity.id
_entity.type
_entity.pdbx_description
1 polymer ?
#
loop_
_entity_poly.entity_id
_entity_poly.type
_entity_poly.pdbx_seq_one_letter_code
_entity_poly.pdbx_strand_id
1 'polypeptide(L)' 'MTKRKDLLKTIKKYAKTTGQNYTETEGANHTKIWVGDNYTTIPRHNEIPNTFAKKILKDLGATE' A
#
# COMPACT_ATOMS: atom_id res chain seq x y z
N MET A 1 -2.83 15.71 -0.94
CA MET A 1 -3.19 14.36 -0.48
C MET A 1 -2.92 13.33 -1.58
N THR A 2 -2.69 12.11 -1.19
CA THR A 2 -2.39 11.02 -2.14
C THR A 2 -3.69 10.28 -2.47
N LYS A 3 -3.94 10.08 -3.74
CA LYS A 3 -5.12 9.31 -4.15
C LYS A 3 -4.88 7.82 -3.87
N ARG A 4 -5.91 7.15 -3.34
CA ARG A 4 -5.83 5.73 -2.99
C ARG A 4 -5.36 4.89 -4.19
N LYS A 5 -5.92 5.13 -5.37
CA LYS A 5 -5.54 4.35 -6.56
C LYS A 5 -4.08 4.58 -6.96
N ASP A 6 -3.56 5.79 -6.76
CA ASP A 6 -2.17 6.10 -7.08
C ASP A 6 -1.24 5.42 -6.08
N LEU A 7 -1.63 5.39 -4.81
CA LEU A 7 -0.86 4.68 -3.79
C LEU A 7 -0.80 3.18 -4.09
N LEU A 8 -1.94 2.59 -4.44
CA LEU A 8 -1.98 1.17 -4.79
C LEU A 8 -1.13 0.87 -6.01
N LYS A 9 -1.16 1.75 -7.00
CA LYS A 9 -0.34 1.60 -8.20
C LYS A 9 1.15 1.64 -7.86
N THR A 10 1.53 2.55 -6.98
CA THR A 10 2.92 2.67 -6.52
C THR A 10 3.36 1.40 -5.80
N ILE A 11 2.49 0.86 -4.93
CA ILE A 11 2.79 -0.37 -4.20
C ILE A 11 2.95 -1.56 -5.15
N LYS A 12 2.05 -1.68 -6.12
CA LYS A 12 2.14 -2.75 -7.12
C LYS A 12 3.43 -2.68 -7.91
N LYS A 13 3.81 -1.48 -8.31
CA LYS A 13 5.05 -1.26 -9.05
C LYS A 13 6.26 -1.64 -8.20
N TYR A 14 6.25 -1.26 -6.94
CA TYR A 14 7.32 -1.61 -6.01
C TYR A 14 7.45 -3.12 -5.88
N ALA A 15 6.34 -3.81 -5.68
CA ALA A 15 6.35 -5.26 -5.55
C ALA A 15 6.91 -5.93 -6.80
N LYS A 16 6.49 -5.46 -7.97
CA LYS A 16 6.97 -6.00 -9.24
C LYS A 16 8.46 -5.75 -9.44
N THR A 17 8.91 -4.54 -9.11
CA THR A 17 10.30 -4.15 -9.30
C THR A 17 11.23 -4.94 -8.39
N THR A 18 10.78 -5.27 -7.18
CA THR A 18 11.58 -6.01 -6.21
C THR A 18 11.36 -7.53 -6.29
N GLY A 19 10.49 -7.98 -7.20
CA GLY A 19 10.20 -9.41 -7.35
C GLY A 19 9.42 -10.01 -6.21
N GLN A 20 8.69 -9.20 -5.44
CA GLN A 20 7.88 -9.67 -4.33
C GLN A 20 6.44 -9.91 -4.76
N ASN A 21 5.76 -10.81 -4.05
CA ASN A 21 4.35 -11.08 -4.32
C ASN A 21 3.48 -9.95 -3.78
N TYR A 22 2.51 -9.54 -4.57
CA TYR A 22 1.51 -8.56 -4.17
C TYR A 22 0.18 -9.29 -3.94
N THR A 23 -0.42 -9.08 -2.78
CA THR A 23 -1.73 -9.65 -2.46
C THR A 23 -2.60 -8.57 -1.84
N GLU A 24 -3.85 -8.53 -2.25
CA GLU A 24 -4.82 -7.58 -1.76
C GLU A 24 -6.01 -8.35 -1.20
N THR A 25 -6.34 -8.09 0.08
CA THR A 25 -7.48 -8.72 0.75
C THR A 25 -8.43 -7.64 1.24
N GLU A 26 -9.69 -7.76 0.87
CA GLU A 26 -10.73 -6.81 1.27
C GLU A 26 -11.26 -7.14 2.66
N GLY A 27 -11.17 -6.17 3.57
CA GLY A 27 -11.81 -6.27 4.88
C GLY A 27 -13.08 -5.42 4.92
N ALA A 28 -13.74 -5.37 6.08
CA ALA A 28 -14.98 -4.62 6.23
C ALA A 28 -14.78 -3.10 6.01
N ASN A 29 -13.73 -2.53 6.62
CA ASN A 29 -13.48 -1.10 6.57
C ASN A 29 -12.12 -0.74 5.97
N HIS A 30 -11.28 -1.72 5.72
CA HIS A 30 -9.92 -1.50 5.23
C HIS A 30 -9.54 -2.56 4.22
N THR A 31 -8.61 -2.19 3.36
CA THR A 31 -8.00 -3.13 2.42
C THR A 31 -6.64 -3.53 2.97
N LYS A 32 -6.39 -4.82 3.10
CA LYS A 32 -5.11 -5.33 3.58
C LYS A 32 -4.22 -5.64 2.39
N ILE A 33 -3.03 -5.09 2.38
CA ILE A 33 -2.08 -5.24 1.28
C ILE A 33 -0.84 -5.97 1.80
N TRP A 34 -0.44 -7.00 1.09
CA TRP A 34 0.78 -7.75 1.37
C TRP A 34 1.78 -7.55 0.24
N VAL A 35 3.02 -7.28 0.61
CA VAL A 35 4.14 -7.25 -0.35
C VAL A 35 5.23 -8.13 0.26
N GLY A 36 5.39 -9.34 -0.28
CA GLY A 36 6.28 -10.31 0.32
C GLY A 36 5.81 -10.67 1.72
N ASP A 37 6.67 -10.51 2.70
CA ASP A 37 6.37 -10.81 4.10
C ASP A 37 5.81 -9.60 4.86
N ASN A 38 5.81 -8.44 4.24
CA ASN A 38 5.33 -7.21 4.87
C ASN A 38 3.87 -6.96 4.51
N TYR A 39 3.12 -6.36 5.46
CA TYR A 39 1.74 -6.00 5.17
C TYR A 39 1.38 -4.67 5.80
N THR A 40 0.31 -4.08 5.28
CA THR A 40 -0.26 -2.86 5.83
C THR A 40 -1.75 -2.85 5.57
N THR A 41 -2.46 -1.94 6.24
CA THR A 41 -3.89 -1.73 5.97
C THR A 41 -4.06 -0.34 5.37
N ILE A 42 -4.92 -0.24 4.37
CA ILE A 42 -5.20 1.01 3.68
C ILE A 42 -6.68 1.33 3.86
N PRO A 43 -7.03 2.53 4.35
CA PRO A 43 -8.43 2.92 4.48
C PRO A 43 -9.08 3.01 3.10
N ARG A 44 -10.39 2.85 3.05
CA ARG A 44 -11.14 2.89 1.80
C ARG A 44 -11.51 4.30 1.36
N HIS A 45 -10.86 5.31 1.90
CA HIS A 45 -11.06 6.69 1.46
C HIS A 45 -10.36 6.92 0.12
N ASN A 46 -10.97 7.72 -0.73
CA ASN A 46 -10.40 8.02 -2.04
C ASN A 46 -9.09 8.79 -1.93
N GLU A 47 -8.94 9.58 -0.89
CA GLU A 47 -7.74 10.37 -0.65
C GLU A 47 -7.15 10.02 0.71
N ILE A 48 -5.84 9.88 0.74
CA ILE A 48 -5.09 9.48 1.92
C ILE A 48 -4.10 10.60 2.26
N PRO A 49 -4.05 11.05 3.52
CA PRO A 49 -3.06 12.07 3.90
C PRO A 49 -1.64 11.63 3.52
N ASN A 50 -0.84 12.57 3.04
CA ASN A 50 0.52 12.25 2.59
C ASN A 50 1.36 11.59 3.67
N THR A 51 1.21 12.04 4.92
CA THR A 51 1.95 11.45 6.05
C THR A 51 1.57 9.99 6.26
N PHE A 52 0.29 9.68 6.09
CA PHE A 52 -0.20 8.32 6.24
C PHE A 52 0.25 7.45 5.06
N ALA A 53 0.22 8.02 3.85
CA ALA A 53 0.69 7.31 2.66
C ALA A 53 2.17 6.92 2.81
N LYS A 54 2.98 7.84 3.33
CA LYS A 54 4.39 7.55 3.59
C LYS A 54 4.57 6.43 4.61
N LYS A 55 3.75 6.43 5.66
CA LYS A 55 3.80 5.38 6.67
C LYS A 55 3.44 4.02 6.06
N ILE A 56 2.43 4.00 5.20
CA ILE A 56 2.02 2.76 4.52
C ILE A 56 3.17 2.21 3.69
N LEU A 57 3.83 3.06 2.91
CA LEU A 57 4.97 2.64 2.11
C LEU A 57 6.12 2.16 2.98
N LYS A 58 6.36 2.83 4.09
CA LYS A 58 7.40 2.44 5.03
C LYS A 58 7.11 1.05 5.64
N ASP A 59 5.86 0.80 6.00
CA ASP A 59 5.46 -0.49 6.56
C ASP A 59 5.71 -1.64 5.58
N LEU A 60 5.64 -1.35 4.29
CA LEU A 60 5.88 -2.33 3.23
C LEU A 60 7.34 -2.38 2.80
N GLY A 61 8.19 -1.53 3.36
CA GLY A 61 9.60 -1.45 2.96
C GLY A 61 9.81 -0.72 1.65
N ALA A 62 8.82 0.04 1.18
CA ALA A 62 8.88 0.74 -0.10
C ALA A 62 9.43 2.16 0.00
N THR A 63 9.91 2.58 1.15
CA THR A 63 10.53 3.89 1.31
C THR A 63 12.03 3.83 1.01
N GLU A 64 12.52 4.93 0.51
CA GLU A 64 13.96 5.09 0.27
C GLU A 64 14.72 5.29 1.57
#